data_1c027dd2101435072b564e857c3980a3
#
_entry.id   1c027dd2101435072b564e857c3980a3
#
_cell.length_a   1.000
_cell.length_b   1.000
_cell.length_c   1.000
_cell.angle_alpha   90.00
_cell.angle_beta   90.00
_cell.angle_gamma   90.00
#
_symmetry.space_group_name_H-M   'P 1'
#
loop_
_entity.id
_entity.type
_entity.pdbx_description
1 polymer ?
#
loop_
_entity_poly.entity_id
_entity_poly.type
_entity_poly.pdbx_seq_one_letter_code
_entity_poly.pdbx_strand_id
1 'polypeptide(L)'
;MTQMHKGFWLVAIFLYAMFLAPGIHAATPDAVNHVLQKGLPAQPAELAALTEALKQEYDARHNVVALVFYAYGLLRQADGYSMTNDFIHASEYAKSGFFWLDEAVDLHEKNQRVRYLRARVDAYLPANSGRCVVTIKDTEQMLTAPAIWTATILDHILAMRYRALRHCQDTSGANALLAQIKGQNATLAQTLTHDFNVVPEWDSEELTQVLLPLIKGK
;
A
#
# COMPACT_ATOMS: atom_id res chain seq x y z
N MET A 1 57.36 -40.40 47.89
CA MET A 1 57.68 -39.47 46.83
C MET A 1 56.80 -39.84 45.65
N THR A 2 55.87 -39.12 45.09
CA THR A 2 55.57 -37.72 45.12
C THR A 2 54.13 -37.55 44.65
N GLN A 3 53.35 -36.82 45.38
CA GLN A 3 52.09 -36.25 44.98
C GLN A 3 52.29 -35.28 43.80
N MET A 4 51.27 -35.06 43.11
CA MET A 4 50.82 -33.89 42.27
C MET A 4 50.50 -34.25 40.81
N HIS A 5 49.23 -34.25 40.57
CA HIS A 5 48.56 -33.71 39.37
C HIS A 5 47.07 -34.02 39.41
N LYS A 6 46.37 -33.43 40.40
CA LYS A 6 44.91 -33.31 40.38
C LYS A 6 44.57 -31.82 40.51
N GLY A 7 44.51 -31.13 39.40
CA GLY A 7 44.18 -29.69 39.53
C GLY A 7 43.98 -28.95 38.24
N PHE A 8 43.82 -29.60 37.09
CA PHE A 8 43.79 -28.87 35.81
C PHE A 8 42.55 -29.16 34.94
N TRP A 9 41.56 -29.86 35.45
CA TRP A 9 40.40 -30.27 34.63
C TRP A 9 39.08 -29.57 34.99
N LEU A 10 39.02 -28.63 35.90
CA LEU A 10 37.78 -27.95 36.32
C LEU A 10 37.62 -26.52 35.80
N VAL A 11 38.59 -25.95 35.05
CA VAL A 11 38.50 -24.58 34.53
C VAL A 11 38.01 -24.51 33.09
N ALA A 12 38.01 -25.62 32.35
CA ALA A 12 37.67 -25.68 30.93
C ALA A 12 36.15 -25.79 30.63
N ILE A 13 35.30 -26.08 31.62
CA ILE A 13 33.86 -26.30 31.40
C ILE A 13 33.01 -25.01 31.62
N PHE A 14 33.59 -23.96 32.21
CA PHE A 14 32.83 -22.74 32.50
C PHE A 14 32.85 -21.68 31.38
N LEU A 15 33.60 -21.88 30.31
CA LEU A 15 33.72 -20.90 29.22
C LEU A 15 32.86 -21.20 27.96
N TYR A 16 32.07 -22.30 27.95
CA TYR A 16 31.24 -22.67 26.79
C TYR A 16 29.75 -22.39 26.94
N ALA A 17 29.33 -21.85 28.09
CA ALA A 17 27.91 -21.58 28.38
C ALA A 17 27.47 -20.11 28.10
N MET A 18 28.32 -19.26 27.50
CA MET A 18 28.03 -17.83 27.34
C MET A 18 27.67 -17.38 25.90
N PHE A 19 27.39 -18.31 24.97
CA PHE A 19 27.07 -17.95 23.57
C PHE A 19 25.71 -18.42 23.05
N LEU A 20 24.78 -18.73 23.92
CA LEU A 20 23.38 -18.96 23.52
C LEU A 20 22.48 -17.94 24.23
N ALA A 21 22.76 -16.65 24.03
CA ALA A 21 21.72 -15.65 24.18
C ALA A 21 20.76 -15.85 23.01
N PRO A 22 19.47 -16.22 23.22
CA PRO A 22 18.48 -16.12 22.16
C PRO A 22 18.48 -14.66 21.74
N GLY A 23 18.83 -14.39 20.48
CA GLY A 23 18.69 -13.06 19.90
C GLY A 23 17.26 -12.63 20.17
N ILE A 24 17.07 -11.65 21.01
CA ILE A 24 15.80 -10.92 21.12
C ILE A 24 15.64 -10.29 19.75
N HIS A 25 14.96 -10.99 18.84
CA HIS A 25 14.42 -10.37 17.65
C HIS A 25 13.41 -9.35 18.19
N ALA A 26 13.85 -8.11 18.32
CA ALA A 26 12.94 -6.99 18.47
C ALA A 26 11.91 -7.17 17.34
N ALA A 27 10.65 -7.38 17.71
CA ALA A 27 9.57 -7.47 16.74
C ALA A 27 9.69 -6.23 15.86
N THR A 28 10.01 -6.42 14.59
CA THR A 28 10.11 -5.32 13.63
C THR A 28 8.81 -4.54 13.73
N PRO A 29 8.81 -3.22 13.91
CA PRO A 29 7.60 -2.45 13.94
C PRO A 29 6.76 -2.86 12.73
N ASP A 30 5.49 -3.14 12.93
CA ASP A 30 4.56 -3.47 11.85
C ASP A 30 4.42 -2.23 10.96
N ALA A 31 5.12 -2.24 9.83
CA ALA A 31 5.20 -1.09 8.92
C ALA A 31 3.84 -0.78 8.32
N VAL A 32 3.01 -1.80 8.07
CA VAL A 32 1.63 -1.63 7.63
C VAL A 32 0.82 -0.86 8.68
N ASN A 33 0.88 -1.26 9.96
CA ASN A 33 0.17 -0.55 11.02
C ASN A 33 0.66 0.91 11.18
N HIS A 34 1.94 1.16 10.96
CA HIS A 34 2.45 2.52 10.95
C HIS A 34 1.76 3.37 9.86
N VAL A 35 1.67 2.84 8.63
CA VAL A 35 0.98 3.54 7.52
C VAL A 35 -0.49 3.77 7.82
N LEU A 36 -1.18 2.77 8.40
CA LEU A 36 -2.61 2.89 8.73
C LEU A 36 -2.89 3.94 9.82
N GLN A 37 -1.95 4.15 10.73
CA GLN A 37 -2.12 5.10 11.85
C GLN A 37 -1.63 6.51 11.53
N LYS A 38 -0.58 6.66 10.72
CA LYS A 38 0.13 7.93 10.51
C LYS A 38 0.28 8.33 9.05
N GLY A 39 -0.12 7.47 8.12
CA GLY A 39 0.14 7.64 6.69
C GLY A 39 1.63 7.44 6.33
N LEU A 40 1.94 7.71 5.07
CA LEU A 40 3.33 7.76 4.60
C LEU A 40 3.97 9.09 4.99
N PRO A 41 5.21 9.09 5.53
CA PRO A 41 5.90 10.32 5.93
C PRO A 41 6.10 11.28 4.76
N ALA A 42 6.10 12.57 5.06
CA ALA A 42 6.46 13.61 4.07
C ALA A 42 7.98 13.79 3.94
N GLN A 43 8.74 13.49 5.00
CA GLN A 43 10.20 13.65 5.02
C GLN A 43 10.86 12.54 4.18
N PRO A 44 11.74 12.87 3.20
CA PRO A 44 12.29 11.90 2.26
C PRO A 44 13.03 10.73 2.93
N ALA A 45 13.84 10.99 3.96
CA ALA A 45 14.58 9.93 4.65
C ALA A 45 13.66 8.97 5.43
N GLU A 46 12.62 9.50 6.09
CA GLU A 46 11.64 8.71 6.82
C GLU A 46 10.76 7.89 5.85
N LEU A 47 10.37 8.51 4.73
CA LEU A 47 9.63 7.82 3.67
C LEU A 47 10.44 6.66 3.09
N ALA A 48 11.72 6.86 2.80
CA ALA A 48 12.59 5.80 2.29
C ALA A 48 12.75 4.66 3.31
N ALA A 49 12.96 4.99 4.58
CA ALA A 49 13.11 3.99 5.65
C ALA A 49 11.82 3.17 5.85
N LEU A 50 10.66 3.83 5.86
CA LEU A 50 9.37 3.12 5.98
C LEU A 50 9.06 2.28 4.74
N THR A 51 9.39 2.78 3.55
CA THR A 51 9.22 2.03 2.30
C THR A 51 10.05 0.74 2.33
N GLU A 52 11.30 0.80 2.77
CA GLU A 52 12.14 -0.39 2.93
C GLU A 52 11.59 -1.35 3.99
N ALA A 53 11.10 -0.85 5.12
CA ALA A 53 10.47 -1.67 6.15
C ALA A 53 9.21 -2.40 5.63
N LEU A 54 8.41 -1.76 4.76
CA LEU A 54 7.26 -2.39 4.10
C LEU A 54 7.70 -3.53 3.18
N LYS A 55 8.80 -3.36 2.43
CA LYS A 55 9.35 -4.44 1.60
C LYS A 55 9.80 -5.63 2.45
N GLN A 56 10.52 -5.36 3.54
CA GLN A 56 10.97 -6.40 4.48
C GLN A 56 9.78 -7.13 5.13
N GLU A 57 8.72 -6.42 5.48
CA GLU A 57 7.49 -7.03 6.00
C GLU A 57 6.83 -7.94 4.96
N TYR A 58 6.75 -7.49 3.69
CA TYR A 58 6.25 -8.33 2.61
C TYR A 58 7.10 -9.58 2.41
N ASP A 59 8.42 -9.45 2.36
CA ASP A 59 9.33 -10.58 2.15
C ASP A 59 9.25 -11.62 3.28
N ALA A 60 9.02 -11.15 4.52
CA ALA A 60 8.93 -12.01 5.69
C ALA A 60 7.57 -12.70 5.87
N ARG A 61 6.47 -12.05 5.45
CA ARG A 61 5.10 -12.48 5.79
C ARG A 61 4.18 -12.67 4.58
N HIS A 62 4.62 -12.29 3.39
CA HIS A 62 3.81 -12.24 2.16
C HIS A 62 2.49 -11.46 2.34
N ASN A 63 2.52 -10.41 3.19
CA ASN A 63 1.40 -9.53 3.41
C ASN A 63 1.22 -8.61 2.18
N VAL A 64 0.19 -8.86 1.38
CA VAL A 64 -0.06 -8.09 0.14
C VAL A 64 -0.31 -6.60 0.41
N VAL A 65 -0.82 -6.23 1.59
CA VAL A 65 -0.99 -4.82 1.97
C VAL A 65 0.37 -4.14 2.12
N ALA A 66 1.37 -4.85 2.68
CA ALA A 66 2.73 -4.34 2.75
C ALA A 66 3.33 -4.13 1.36
N LEU A 67 3.07 -5.03 0.40
CA LEU A 67 3.50 -4.89 -0.99
C LEU A 67 2.89 -3.66 -1.67
N VAL A 68 1.58 -3.45 -1.51
CA VAL A 68 0.89 -2.28 -2.07
C VAL A 68 1.40 -0.98 -1.45
N PHE A 69 1.60 -0.95 -0.13
CA PHE A 69 2.14 0.24 0.54
C PHE A 69 3.61 0.49 0.21
N TYR A 70 4.40 -0.58 0.00
CA TYR A 70 5.75 -0.47 -0.55
C TYR A 70 5.74 0.20 -1.93
N ALA A 71 4.90 -0.30 -2.85
CA ALA A 71 4.72 0.28 -4.17
C ALA A 71 4.32 1.77 -4.10
N TYR A 72 3.36 2.09 -3.23
CA TYR A 72 2.93 3.46 -3.02
C TYR A 72 4.05 4.34 -2.43
N GLY A 73 4.85 3.83 -1.51
CA GLY A 73 6.04 4.50 -0.99
C GLY A 73 7.06 4.84 -2.08
N LEU A 74 7.30 3.92 -3.03
CA LEU A 74 8.15 4.19 -4.20
C LEU A 74 7.58 5.30 -5.09
N LEU A 75 6.26 5.30 -5.35
CA LEU A 75 5.61 6.35 -6.14
C LEU A 75 5.71 7.72 -5.44
N ARG A 76 5.57 7.77 -4.13
CA ARG A 76 5.77 9.00 -3.35
C ARG A 76 7.21 9.51 -3.38
N GLN A 77 8.19 8.61 -3.40
CA GLN A 77 9.60 8.98 -3.58
C GLN A 77 9.85 9.50 -5.01
N ALA A 78 9.23 8.89 -6.03
CA ALA A 78 9.29 9.38 -7.41
C ALA A 78 8.78 10.84 -7.53
N ASP A 79 7.67 11.16 -6.85
CA ASP A 79 7.16 12.53 -6.80
C ASP A 79 8.18 13.48 -6.17
N GLY A 80 8.83 13.07 -5.07
CA GLY A 80 9.88 13.85 -4.40
C GLY A 80 11.06 14.15 -5.32
N TYR A 81 11.56 13.16 -6.05
CA TYR A 81 12.63 13.35 -7.04
C TYR A 81 12.18 14.26 -8.19
N SER A 82 10.95 14.12 -8.67
CA SER A 82 10.39 14.98 -9.71
C SER A 82 10.34 16.45 -9.28
N MET A 83 9.97 16.71 -8.01
CA MET A 83 9.93 18.08 -7.47
C MET A 83 11.32 18.74 -7.40
N THR A 84 12.38 17.95 -7.32
CA THR A 84 13.78 18.42 -7.32
C THR A 84 14.43 18.37 -8.70
N ASN A 85 13.65 18.09 -9.77
CA ASN A 85 14.10 17.91 -11.16
C ASN A 85 15.08 16.74 -11.38
N ASP A 86 15.10 15.77 -10.48
CA ASP A 86 15.85 14.52 -10.65
C ASP A 86 14.97 13.50 -11.39
N PHE A 87 14.80 13.71 -12.68
CA PHE A 87 13.90 12.89 -13.51
C PHE A 87 14.40 11.47 -13.76
N ILE A 88 15.69 11.21 -13.56
CA ILE A 88 16.25 9.86 -13.67
C ILE A 88 15.72 9.01 -12.52
N HIS A 89 15.98 9.40 -11.28
CA HIS A 89 15.47 8.70 -10.11
C HIS A 89 13.94 8.70 -10.06
N ALA A 90 13.29 9.82 -10.41
CA ALA A 90 11.83 9.88 -10.51
C ALA A 90 11.28 8.77 -11.41
N SER A 91 11.88 8.57 -12.60
CA SER A 91 11.45 7.54 -13.55
C SER A 91 11.72 6.11 -13.04
N GLU A 92 12.86 5.87 -12.41
CA GLU A 92 13.22 4.56 -11.86
C GLU A 92 12.28 4.15 -10.71
N TYR A 93 12.03 5.06 -9.78
CA TYR A 93 11.13 4.82 -8.67
C TYR A 93 9.67 4.67 -9.13
N ALA A 94 9.22 5.47 -10.10
CA ALA A 94 7.88 5.33 -10.66
C ALA A 94 7.69 3.97 -11.36
N LYS A 95 8.64 3.53 -12.20
CA LYS A 95 8.59 2.21 -12.84
C LYS A 95 8.53 1.07 -11.81
N SER A 96 9.38 1.14 -10.80
CA SER A 96 9.40 0.13 -9.72
C SER A 96 8.10 0.13 -8.94
N GLY A 97 7.55 1.30 -8.60
CA GLY A 97 6.28 1.42 -7.90
C GLY A 97 5.12 0.84 -8.70
N PHE A 98 5.01 1.15 -9.99
CA PHE A 98 3.98 0.58 -10.85
C PHE A 98 4.14 -0.93 -11.03
N PHE A 99 5.36 -1.42 -11.21
CA PHE A 99 5.63 -2.84 -11.31
C PHE A 99 5.10 -3.61 -10.07
N TRP A 100 5.45 -3.17 -8.87
CA TRP A 100 5.04 -3.86 -7.64
C TRP A 100 3.54 -3.71 -7.35
N LEU A 101 2.94 -2.61 -7.77
CA LEU A 101 1.50 -2.39 -7.66
C LEU A 101 0.72 -3.32 -8.59
N ASP A 102 1.21 -3.54 -9.81
CA ASP A 102 0.62 -4.45 -10.77
C ASP A 102 0.86 -5.91 -10.35
N GLU A 103 2.07 -6.25 -9.90
CA GLU A 103 2.42 -7.57 -9.36
C GLU A 103 1.52 -7.98 -8.20
N ALA A 104 1.18 -7.04 -7.30
CA ALA A 104 0.26 -7.33 -6.20
C ALA A 104 -1.11 -7.84 -6.70
N VAL A 105 -1.63 -7.26 -7.78
CA VAL A 105 -2.91 -7.71 -8.39
C VAL A 105 -2.72 -9.00 -9.16
N ASP A 106 -1.63 -9.16 -9.90
CA ASP A 106 -1.38 -10.34 -10.73
C ASP A 106 -1.19 -11.60 -9.85
N LEU A 107 -0.52 -11.47 -8.70
CA LEU A 107 -0.42 -12.54 -7.70
C LEU A 107 -1.77 -12.87 -7.02
N HIS A 108 -2.74 -11.96 -7.09
CA HIS A 108 -4.03 -12.07 -6.40
C HIS A 108 -5.22 -11.76 -7.33
N GLU A 109 -5.17 -12.21 -8.58
CA GLU A 109 -6.13 -11.85 -9.65
C GLU A 109 -7.61 -11.94 -9.26
N LYS A 110 -7.97 -12.95 -8.46
CA LYS A 110 -9.36 -13.20 -8.02
C LYS A 110 -9.76 -12.37 -6.80
N ASN A 111 -8.81 -11.70 -6.14
CA ASN A 111 -9.07 -10.96 -4.93
C ASN A 111 -9.42 -9.50 -5.25
N GLN A 112 -10.72 -9.20 -5.23
CA GLN A 112 -11.22 -7.85 -5.54
C GLN A 112 -10.72 -6.78 -4.56
N ARG A 113 -10.35 -7.15 -3.32
CA ARG A 113 -9.80 -6.21 -2.34
C ARG A 113 -8.39 -5.74 -2.71
N VAL A 114 -7.56 -6.63 -3.27
CA VAL A 114 -6.23 -6.23 -3.77
C VAL A 114 -6.37 -5.30 -4.97
N ARG A 115 -7.32 -5.60 -5.86
CA ARG A 115 -7.68 -4.73 -6.99
C ARG A 115 -8.17 -3.35 -6.52
N TYR A 116 -8.98 -3.32 -5.46
CA TYR A 116 -9.40 -2.07 -4.83
C TYR A 116 -8.18 -1.25 -4.37
N LEU A 117 -7.19 -1.87 -3.73
CA LEU A 117 -5.99 -1.15 -3.27
C LEU A 117 -5.20 -0.56 -4.43
N ARG A 118 -5.05 -1.27 -5.56
CA ARG A 118 -4.41 -0.71 -6.75
C ARG A 118 -5.22 0.47 -7.30
N ALA A 119 -6.50 0.31 -7.50
CA ALA A 119 -7.36 1.38 -7.99
C ALA A 119 -7.33 2.60 -7.05
N ARG A 120 -7.26 2.37 -5.73
CA ARG A 120 -7.16 3.41 -4.71
C ARG A 120 -5.86 4.22 -4.81
N VAL A 121 -4.73 3.57 -5.07
CA VAL A 121 -3.47 4.26 -5.31
C VAL A 121 -3.52 5.01 -6.66
N ASP A 122 -3.85 4.31 -7.74
CA ASP A 122 -3.82 4.84 -9.10
C ASP A 122 -4.77 6.03 -9.31
N ALA A 123 -5.97 6.00 -8.69
CA ALA A 123 -6.97 7.06 -8.85
C ALA A 123 -6.49 8.43 -8.35
N TYR A 124 -5.55 8.44 -7.40
CA TYR A 124 -5.07 9.67 -6.76
C TYR A 124 -3.64 10.05 -7.18
N LEU A 125 -3.08 9.36 -8.18
CA LEU A 125 -1.84 9.78 -8.84
C LEU A 125 -2.12 10.93 -9.82
N PRO A 126 -1.09 11.72 -10.17
CA PRO A 126 -1.22 12.75 -11.21
C PRO A 126 -1.73 12.19 -12.53
N ALA A 127 -2.55 12.95 -13.26
CA ALA A 127 -3.15 12.52 -14.53
C ALA A 127 -2.14 12.05 -15.57
N ASN A 128 -0.93 12.65 -15.60
CA ASN A 128 0.16 12.29 -16.51
C ASN A 128 0.84 10.96 -16.17
N SER A 129 0.48 10.28 -15.07
CA SER A 129 0.98 8.95 -14.73
C SER A 129 0.51 7.86 -15.71
N GLY A 130 -0.54 8.13 -16.51
CA GLY A 130 -1.13 7.15 -17.44
C GLY A 130 -1.94 6.04 -16.77
N ARG A 131 -2.15 6.09 -15.46
CA ARG A 131 -2.81 5.03 -14.68
C ARG A 131 -4.34 5.07 -14.71
N CYS A 132 -4.93 6.10 -15.31
CA CYS A 132 -6.39 6.23 -15.41
C CYS A 132 -7.05 5.03 -16.12
N VAL A 133 -6.42 4.46 -17.15
CA VAL A 133 -6.95 3.28 -17.86
C VAL A 133 -6.99 2.03 -16.98
N VAL A 134 -6.01 1.87 -16.10
CA VAL A 134 -5.96 0.76 -15.13
C VAL A 134 -7.07 0.92 -14.10
N THR A 135 -7.22 2.12 -13.55
CA THR A 135 -8.29 2.42 -12.57
C THR A 135 -9.68 2.21 -13.18
N ILE A 136 -9.93 2.63 -14.45
CA ILE A 136 -11.21 2.40 -15.13
C ILE A 136 -11.49 0.90 -15.21
N LYS A 137 -10.51 0.09 -15.66
CA LYS A 137 -10.65 -1.37 -15.78
C LYS A 137 -10.89 -2.04 -14.43
N ASP A 138 -10.13 -1.64 -13.40
CA ASP A 138 -10.26 -2.22 -12.06
C ASP A 138 -11.62 -1.90 -11.43
N THR A 139 -12.06 -0.64 -11.52
CA THR A 139 -13.37 -0.23 -11.00
C THR A 139 -14.52 -0.88 -11.77
N GLU A 140 -14.41 -1.04 -13.09
CA GLU A 140 -15.39 -1.79 -13.88
C GLU A 140 -15.50 -3.23 -13.39
N GLN A 141 -14.39 -3.92 -13.20
CA GLN A 141 -14.39 -5.31 -12.73
C GLN A 141 -14.96 -5.42 -11.31
N MET A 142 -14.65 -4.48 -10.40
CA MET A 142 -15.22 -4.46 -9.05
C MET A 142 -16.74 -4.27 -9.06
N LEU A 143 -17.25 -3.46 -9.98
CA LEU A 143 -18.69 -3.20 -10.13
C LEU A 143 -19.47 -4.36 -10.75
N THR A 144 -18.82 -5.39 -11.32
CA THR A 144 -19.50 -6.62 -11.78
C THR A 144 -20.00 -7.50 -10.63
N ALA A 145 -19.43 -7.33 -9.42
CA ALA A 145 -19.81 -8.09 -8.21
C ALA A 145 -20.14 -7.14 -7.04
N PRO A 146 -21.12 -6.27 -7.17
CA PRO A 146 -21.38 -5.23 -6.18
C PRO A 146 -21.81 -5.78 -4.81
N ALA A 147 -22.34 -6.99 -4.75
CA ALA A 147 -22.84 -7.61 -3.51
C ALA A 147 -21.75 -7.89 -2.45
N ILE A 148 -20.48 -7.87 -2.83
CA ILE A 148 -19.36 -8.07 -1.87
C ILE A 148 -18.96 -6.77 -1.17
N TRP A 149 -19.48 -5.63 -1.59
CA TRP A 149 -19.13 -4.31 -1.10
C TRP A 149 -20.25 -3.70 -0.27
N THR A 150 -19.89 -2.95 0.77
CA THR A 150 -20.84 -2.05 1.45
C THR A 150 -21.18 -0.86 0.55
N ALA A 151 -22.26 -0.15 0.88
CA ALA A 151 -22.64 1.06 0.13
C ALA A 151 -21.50 2.10 0.13
N THR A 152 -20.82 2.28 1.26
CA THR A 152 -19.68 3.21 1.39
C THR A 152 -18.53 2.81 0.46
N ILE A 153 -18.16 1.53 0.41
CA ILE A 153 -17.10 1.06 -0.50
C ILE A 153 -17.52 1.21 -1.97
N LEU A 154 -18.80 0.99 -2.30
CA LEU A 154 -19.30 1.25 -3.65
C LEU A 154 -19.17 2.73 -4.02
N ASP A 155 -19.48 3.63 -3.10
CA ASP A 155 -19.29 5.08 -3.30
C ASP A 155 -17.81 5.42 -3.56
N HIS A 156 -16.87 4.79 -2.84
CA HIS A 156 -15.43 4.96 -3.12
C HIS A 156 -15.03 4.42 -4.51
N ILE A 157 -15.55 3.27 -4.91
CA ILE A 157 -15.28 2.71 -6.24
C ILE A 157 -15.81 3.64 -7.34
N LEU A 158 -17.00 4.20 -7.16
CA LEU A 158 -17.58 5.18 -8.09
C LEU A 158 -16.76 6.48 -8.12
N ALA A 159 -16.28 6.95 -6.96
CA ALA A 159 -15.41 8.12 -6.87
C ALA A 159 -14.08 7.92 -7.60
N MET A 160 -13.41 6.77 -7.39
CA MET A 160 -12.19 6.39 -8.11
C MET A 160 -12.41 6.33 -9.62
N ARG A 161 -13.52 5.72 -10.07
CA ARG A 161 -13.89 5.63 -11.48
C ARG A 161 -14.14 7.01 -12.09
N TYR A 162 -14.86 7.88 -11.39
CA TYR A 162 -15.09 9.26 -11.85
C TYR A 162 -13.77 10.02 -12.04
N ARG A 163 -12.85 9.95 -11.08
CA ARG A 163 -11.52 10.56 -11.20
C ARG A 163 -10.75 10.01 -12.39
N ALA A 164 -10.74 8.70 -12.55
CA ALA A 164 -10.02 8.05 -13.65
C ALA A 164 -10.57 8.48 -15.02
N LEU A 165 -11.89 8.56 -15.18
CA LEU A 165 -12.51 9.07 -16.42
C LEU A 165 -12.09 10.52 -16.70
N ARG A 166 -12.04 11.38 -15.65
CA ARG A 166 -11.57 12.76 -15.78
C ARG A 166 -10.08 12.82 -16.15
N HIS A 167 -9.23 12.01 -15.55
CA HIS A 167 -7.80 11.94 -15.87
C HIS A 167 -7.53 11.40 -17.28
N CYS A 168 -8.34 10.46 -17.76
CA CYS A 168 -8.29 9.95 -19.13
C CYS A 168 -8.96 10.89 -20.15
N GLN A 169 -9.48 12.06 -19.73
CA GLN A 169 -10.16 13.03 -20.56
C GLN A 169 -11.48 12.51 -21.20
N ASP A 170 -12.04 11.43 -20.66
CA ASP A 170 -13.38 10.96 -21.03
C ASP A 170 -14.46 11.80 -20.33
N THR A 171 -14.67 12.99 -20.85
CA THR A 171 -15.66 13.94 -20.32
C THR A 171 -17.08 13.39 -20.39
N SER A 172 -17.40 12.66 -21.47
CA SER A 172 -18.73 12.06 -21.65
C SER A 172 -19.04 11.02 -20.60
N GLY A 173 -18.12 10.06 -20.41
CA GLY A 173 -18.24 9.02 -19.38
C GLY A 173 -18.28 9.60 -17.98
N ALA A 174 -17.41 10.58 -17.68
CA ALA A 174 -17.41 11.26 -16.38
C ALA A 174 -18.74 11.97 -16.09
N ASN A 175 -19.29 12.70 -17.04
CA ASN A 175 -20.57 13.40 -16.86
C ASN A 175 -21.75 12.42 -16.69
N ALA A 176 -21.77 11.33 -17.47
CA ALA A 176 -22.79 10.29 -17.33
C ALA A 176 -22.75 9.63 -15.95
N LEU A 177 -21.53 9.26 -15.48
CA LEU A 177 -21.35 8.68 -14.15
C LEU A 177 -21.71 9.66 -13.04
N LEU A 178 -21.34 10.93 -13.16
CA LEU A 178 -21.70 11.97 -12.16
C LEU A 178 -23.21 12.16 -12.07
N ALA A 179 -23.93 12.14 -13.18
CA ALA A 179 -25.39 12.20 -13.22
C ALA A 179 -26.04 11.00 -12.51
N GLN A 180 -25.49 9.79 -12.72
CA GLN A 180 -25.92 8.58 -12.02
C GLN A 180 -25.68 8.72 -10.51
N ILE A 181 -24.47 9.11 -10.08
CA ILE A 181 -24.10 9.30 -8.68
C ILE A 181 -25.03 10.33 -8.03
N LYS A 182 -25.31 11.45 -8.71
CA LYS A 182 -26.20 12.50 -8.19
C LYS A 182 -27.60 11.98 -7.90
N GLY A 183 -28.10 11.06 -8.72
CA GLY A 183 -29.41 10.41 -8.50
C GLY A 183 -29.44 9.46 -7.31
N GLN A 184 -28.30 8.93 -6.89
CA GLN A 184 -28.18 7.94 -5.80
C GLN A 184 -27.65 8.56 -4.51
N ASN A 185 -26.65 9.42 -4.62
CA ASN A 185 -25.94 10.07 -3.52
C ASN A 185 -25.52 11.50 -3.93
N ALA A 186 -26.41 12.47 -3.69
CA ALA A 186 -26.19 13.87 -4.04
C ALA A 186 -24.98 14.48 -3.30
N THR A 187 -24.73 14.06 -2.06
CA THR A 187 -23.58 14.52 -1.26
C THR A 187 -22.26 14.07 -1.90
N LEU A 188 -22.14 12.80 -2.29
CA LEU A 188 -20.97 12.29 -3.00
C LEU A 188 -20.74 13.07 -4.31
N ALA A 189 -21.80 13.29 -5.11
CA ALA A 189 -21.69 14.06 -6.35
C ALA A 189 -21.17 15.48 -6.12
N GLN A 190 -21.61 16.14 -5.05
CA GLN A 190 -21.11 17.45 -4.65
C GLN A 190 -19.63 17.41 -4.26
N THR A 191 -19.21 16.46 -3.42
CA THR A 191 -17.81 16.28 -3.03
C THR A 191 -16.92 16.07 -4.25
N LEU A 192 -17.33 15.21 -5.20
CA LEU A 192 -16.54 14.92 -6.41
C LEU A 192 -16.35 16.15 -7.32
N THR A 193 -17.24 17.12 -7.27
CA THR A 193 -17.12 18.34 -8.07
C THR A 193 -16.31 19.44 -7.38
N HIS A 194 -16.30 19.49 -6.04
CA HIS A 194 -15.60 20.54 -5.28
C HIS A 194 -14.19 20.12 -4.87
N ASP A 195 -14.00 18.88 -4.42
CA ASP A 195 -12.75 18.40 -3.80
C ASP A 195 -12.01 17.40 -4.69
N PHE A 196 -12.06 17.61 -6.00
CA PHE A 196 -11.51 16.67 -6.98
C PHE A 196 -10.05 16.28 -6.75
N ASN A 197 -9.21 17.19 -6.26
CA ASN A 197 -7.77 16.96 -6.08
C ASN A 197 -7.37 16.46 -4.68
N VAL A 198 -8.33 16.38 -3.77
CA VAL A 198 -8.05 15.90 -2.41
C VAL A 198 -7.93 14.38 -2.40
N VAL A 199 -6.82 13.87 -1.85
CA VAL A 199 -6.66 12.44 -1.57
C VAL A 199 -7.31 12.19 -0.21
N PRO A 200 -8.40 11.40 -0.13
CA PRO A 200 -9.03 11.13 1.16
C PRO A 200 -8.12 10.26 2.03
N GLU A 201 -8.23 10.39 3.34
CA GLU A 201 -7.63 9.45 4.28
C GLU A 201 -8.33 8.08 4.20
N TRP A 202 -7.69 7.04 4.74
CA TRP A 202 -8.31 5.73 4.90
C TRP A 202 -9.43 5.81 5.94
N ASP A 203 -10.63 5.50 5.56
CA ASP A 203 -11.74 5.52 6.50
C ASP A 203 -11.97 4.16 7.19
N SER A 204 -12.89 4.13 8.15
CA SER A 204 -13.19 2.93 8.93
C SER A 204 -13.75 1.77 8.08
N GLU A 205 -14.46 2.06 7.00
CA GLU A 205 -14.99 1.04 6.08
C GLU A 205 -13.86 0.44 5.24
N GLU A 206 -12.96 1.26 4.68
CA GLU A 206 -11.77 0.78 3.98
C GLU A 206 -10.90 -0.10 4.90
N LEU A 207 -10.70 0.34 6.16
CA LEU A 207 -9.95 -0.44 7.15
C LEU A 207 -10.60 -1.82 7.40
N THR A 208 -11.91 -1.86 7.63
CA THR A 208 -12.60 -3.09 8.04
C THR A 208 -12.96 -4.01 6.88
N GLN A 209 -13.33 -3.47 5.73
CA GLN A 209 -13.82 -4.23 4.59
C GLN A 209 -12.73 -4.60 3.58
N VAL A 210 -11.65 -3.82 3.51
CA VAL A 210 -10.57 -4.03 2.53
C VAL A 210 -9.27 -4.46 3.22
N LEU A 211 -8.72 -3.64 4.10
CA LEU A 211 -7.37 -3.82 4.61
C LEU A 211 -7.27 -4.95 5.64
N LEU A 212 -8.12 -4.96 6.67
CA LEU A 212 -8.07 -6.00 7.72
C LEU A 212 -8.29 -7.42 7.19
N PRO A 213 -9.21 -7.69 6.22
CA PRO A 213 -9.31 -9.02 5.63
C PRO A 213 -8.02 -9.45 4.92
N LEU A 214 -7.35 -8.55 4.20
CA LEU A 214 -6.09 -8.84 3.51
C LEU A 214 -4.93 -9.09 4.48
N ILE A 215 -4.83 -8.30 5.55
CA ILE A 215 -3.80 -8.49 6.60
C ILE A 215 -3.97 -9.84 7.31
N LYS A 216 -5.22 -10.28 7.50
CA LYS A 216 -5.54 -11.57 8.14
C LYS A 216 -5.48 -12.77 7.18
N GLY A 217 -5.14 -12.57 5.91
CA GLY A 217 -5.07 -13.63 4.90
C GLY A 217 -6.42 -14.26 4.55
N LYS A 218 -7.49 -13.47 4.54
CA LYS A 218 -8.86 -13.91 4.26
C LYS A 218 -9.37 -13.40 2.91
#